data_59482b3d8b95cef20895d0405b59e7e5
#
_entry.id   59482b3d8b95cef20895d0405b59e7e5
#
_cell.length_a   1.000
_cell.length_b   1.000
_cell.length_c   1.000
_cell.angle_alpha   90.00
_cell.angle_beta   90.00
_cell.angle_gamma   90.00
#
_symmetry.space_group_name_H-M   'P 1'
#
loop_
_entity.id
_entity.type
_entity.pdbx_description
1 polymer ?
#
loop_
_entity_poly.entity_id
_entity_poly.type
_entity_poly.pdbx_seq_one_letter_code
_entity_poly.pdbx_strand_id
1 'polypeptide(L)'
;MRASPAPVVWAYWEDGPRATRSAYLDLCLETIARHAPPLELRVLGRADAARWLPDLDVERWESLPAPNYRSDYVRSRVLQRHGGIWIDVDTVALAPLVGLLEQLDDTGVVCFGRELGRFFGGLCAAAPGTAFVDRWAADQDRMLERHRDWADLPYAALAQDVTWALARQLPWKALPMEKVAPVPWYQWRRFFSRLESPRRLLAPAPLTVVLWNAVMAPRLRPLGRQDLLRSHMLVARLLRIGLGSSTPEGEEDVRTALHALAELRFSRRGQGVEAALRRGGRRAGDAAL
;
A
#
# COMPACT_ATOMS: atom_id res chain seq x y z
N MET A 1 7.57 -38.14 1.39
CA MET A 1 7.67 -36.69 1.53
C MET A 1 6.38 -36.08 0.97
N ARG A 2 5.56 -35.41 1.75
CA ARG A 2 4.46 -34.59 1.20
C ARG A 2 5.09 -33.37 0.54
N ALA A 3 4.77 -33.12 -0.71
CA ALA A 3 5.19 -31.89 -1.37
C ALA A 3 4.75 -30.70 -0.50
N SER A 4 5.68 -29.80 -0.20
CA SER A 4 5.29 -28.55 0.45
C SER A 4 4.22 -27.87 -0.40
N PRO A 5 3.11 -27.40 0.19
CA PRO A 5 2.11 -26.68 -0.57
C PRO A 5 2.75 -25.49 -1.29
N ALA A 6 2.27 -25.19 -2.50
CA ALA A 6 2.78 -24.04 -3.24
C ALA A 6 2.65 -22.78 -2.39
N PRO A 7 3.66 -21.91 -2.37
CA PRO A 7 3.60 -20.69 -1.58
C PRO A 7 2.47 -19.78 -2.06
N VAL A 8 1.86 -19.07 -1.14
CA VAL A 8 0.64 -18.28 -1.32
C VAL A 8 0.92 -16.81 -1.01
N VAL A 9 0.24 -15.91 -1.71
CA VAL A 9 0.12 -14.50 -1.34
C VAL A 9 -1.11 -14.36 -0.44
N TRP A 10 -0.90 -13.97 0.80
CA TRP A 10 -1.92 -13.79 1.81
C TRP A 10 -2.28 -12.33 1.96
N ALA A 11 -3.56 -12.03 2.06
CA ALA A 11 -4.09 -10.74 2.47
C ALA A 11 -5.25 -10.96 3.44
N TYR A 12 -5.68 -9.93 4.15
CA TYR A 12 -6.82 -10.02 5.06
C TYR A 12 -7.75 -8.84 4.86
N TRP A 13 -9.05 -9.15 4.78
CA TRP A 13 -10.11 -8.14 4.81
C TRP A 13 -11.37 -8.73 5.44
N GLU A 14 -11.99 -7.99 6.33
CA GLU A 14 -13.31 -8.33 6.84
C GLU A 14 -14.31 -7.23 6.50
N ASP A 15 -15.42 -7.64 5.87
CA ASP A 15 -16.55 -6.77 5.68
C ASP A 15 -17.36 -6.68 6.98
N GLY A 16 -17.79 -5.48 7.30
CA GLY A 16 -18.61 -5.22 8.48
C GLY A 16 -19.72 -4.23 8.13
N PRO A 17 -20.68 -3.99 9.05
CA PRO A 17 -21.80 -3.08 8.80
C PRO A 17 -21.40 -1.67 8.38
N ARG A 18 -20.15 -1.28 8.68
CA ARG A 18 -19.55 0.03 8.36
C ARG A 18 -18.27 -0.06 7.53
N ALA A 19 -17.90 -1.23 7.04
CA ALA A 19 -16.59 -1.50 6.42
C ALA A 19 -16.71 -2.37 5.17
N THR A 20 -17.68 -2.09 4.29
CA THR A 20 -17.67 -2.67 2.95
C THR A 20 -16.41 -2.23 2.22
N ARG A 21 -15.76 -3.17 1.56
CA ARG A 21 -14.54 -2.88 0.79
C ARG A 21 -14.85 -1.87 -0.31
N SER A 22 -14.09 -0.80 -0.34
CA SER A 22 -14.28 0.30 -1.27
C SER A 22 -13.59 0.05 -2.60
N ALA A 23 -14.04 0.73 -3.66
CA ALA A 23 -13.54 0.53 -5.02
C ALA A 23 -12.02 0.66 -5.16
N TYR A 24 -11.36 1.54 -4.39
CA TYR A 24 -9.91 1.66 -4.44
C TYR A 24 -9.18 0.44 -3.84
N LEU A 25 -9.74 -0.19 -2.82
CA LEU A 25 -9.19 -1.43 -2.25
C LEU A 25 -9.42 -2.62 -3.19
N ASP A 26 -10.56 -2.67 -3.89
CA ASP A 26 -10.78 -3.67 -4.93
C ASP A 26 -9.76 -3.52 -6.06
N LEU A 27 -9.48 -2.29 -6.49
CA LEU A 27 -8.43 -2.01 -7.48
C LEU A 27 -7.03 -2.38 -6.97
N CYS A 28 -6.70 -2.15 -5.70
CA CYS A 28 -5.46 -2.61 -5.11
C CYS A 28 -5.36 -4.14 -5.18
N LEU A 29 -6.41 -4.86 -4.75
CA LEU A 29 -6.43 -6.33 -4.81
C LEU A 29 -6.32 -6.86 -6.24
N GLU A 30 -6.91 -6.18 -7.23
CA GLU A 30 -6.73 -6.53 -8.64
C GLU A 30 -5.28 -6.38 -9.09
N THR A 31 -4.57 -5.32 -8.64
CA THR A 31 -3.13 -5.19 -8.92
C THR A 31 -2.34 -6.31 -8.26
N ILE A 32 -2.67 -6.68 -7.01
CA ILE A 32 -2.04 -7.79 -6.30
C ILE A 32 -2.29 -9.11 -7.06
N ALA A 33 -3.54 -9.39 -7.43
CA ALA A 33 -3.91 -10.59 -8.19
C ALA A 33 -3.18 -10.68 -9.53
N ARG A 34 -2.99 -9.55 -10.21
CA ARG A 34 -2.22 -9.49 -11.46
C ARG A 34 -0.75 -9.85 -11.29
N HIS A 35 -0.15 -9.45 -10.18
CA HIS A 35 1.28 -9.63 -9.91
C HIS A 35 1.58 -10.81 -8.97
N ALA A 36 0.55 -11.55 -8.53
CA ALA A 36 0.72 -12.76 -7.74
C ALA A 36 1.27 -13.97 -8.54
N PRO A 37 0.84 -14.25 -9.79
CA PRO A 37 1.27 -15.46 -10.50
C PRO A 37 2.80 -15.60 -10.54
N PRO A 38 3.32 -16.86 -10.42
CA PRO A 38 2.57 -18.13 -10.37
C PRO A 38 1.96 -18.47 -9.00
N LEU A 39 1.99 -17.57 -8.02
CA LEU A 39 1.43 -17.79 -6.69
C LEU A 39 -0.09 -17.56 -6.71
N GLU A 40 -0.80 -18.22 -5.80
CA GLU A 40 -2.23 -17.99 -5.57
C GLU A 40 -2.40 -16.82 -4.60
N LEU A 41 -3.27 -15.85 -4.92
CA LEU A 41 -3.72 -14.83 -3.97
C LEU A 41 -4.88 -15.36 -3.15
N ARG A 42 -4.76 -15.31 -1.82
CA ARG A 42 -5.83 -15.62 -0.86
C ARG A 42 -6.12 -14.43 0.03
N VAL A 43 -7.31 -13.89 -0.12
CA VAL A 43 -7.82 -12.83 0.75
C VAL A 43 -8.63 -13.50 1.85
N LEU A 44 -8.09 -13.55 3.04
CA LEU A 44 -8.74 -14.14 4.19
C LEU A 44 -9.79 -13.17 4.74
N GLY A 45 -10.96 -13.70 5.02
CA GLY A 45 -11.99 -13.05 5.78
C GLY A 45 -12.09 -13.63 7.20
N ARG A 46 -13.02 -13.11 7.99
CA ARG A 46 -13.25 -13.58 9.34
C ARG A 46 -13.63 -15.08 9.39
N ALA A 47 -14.43 -15.53 8.42
CA ALA A 47 -14.84 -16.93 8.33
C ALA A 47 -13.71 -17.87 7.85
N ASP A 48 -12.72 -17.33 7.12
CA ASP A 48 -11.68 -18.16 6.52
C ASP A 48 -10.48 -18.39 7.45
N ALA A 49 -10.24 -17.49 8.40
CA ALA A 49 -9.06 -17.53 9.26
C ALA A 49 -8.94 -18.88 10.01
N ALA A 50 -10.01 -19.36 10.63
CA ALA A 50 -10.03 -20.65 11.33
C ALA A 50 -9.76 -21.85 10.40
N ARG A 51 -10.17 -21.78 9.13
CA ARG A 51 -9.91 -22.84 8.14
C ARG A 51 -8.43 -23.00 7.85
N TRP A 52 -7.72 -21.88 7.74
CA TRP A 52 -6.28 -21.88 7.45
C TRP A 52 -5.41 -21.98 8.69
N LEU A 53 -5.96 -21.62 9.82
CA LEU A 53 -5.32 -21.64 11.14
C LEU A 53 -6.15 -22.47 12.11
N PRO A 54 -6.15 -23.83 12.00
CA PRO A 54 -6.96 -24.69 12.85
C PRO A 54 -6.62 -24.59 14.33
N ASP A 55 -5.42 -24.12 14.67
CA ASP A 55 -4.95 -23.91 16.03
C ASP A 55 -5.17 -22.45 16.51
N LEU A 56 -5.92 -21.64 15.73
CA LEU A 56 -6.27 -20.28 16.09
C LEU A 56 -7.19 -20.30 17.32
N ASP A 57 -6.82 -19.59 18.37
CA ASP A 57 -7.75 -19.26 19.45
C ASP A 57 -8.78 -18.25 18.92
N VAL A 58 -9.88 -18.78 18.37
CA VAL A 58 -10.92 -18.01 17.70
C VAL A 58 -11.58 -17.04 18.65
N GLU A 59 -11.85 -17.44 19.90
CA GLU A 59 -12.50 -16.59 20.90
C GLU A 59 -11.63 -15.37 21.21
N ARG A 60 -10.34 -15.61 21.49
CA ARG A 60 -9.37 -14.54 21.71
C ARG A 60 -9.24 -13.63 20.51
N TRP A 61 -9.11 -14.20 19.32
CA TRP A 61 -8.95 -13.42 18.08
C TRP A 61 -10.17 -12.58 17.75
N GLU A 62 -11.37 -13.12 17.90
CA GLU A 62 -12.63 -12.41 17.66
C GLU A 62 -12.89 -11.27 18.65
N SER A 63 -12.40 -11.40 19.87
CA SER A 63 -12.51 -10.37 20.90
C SER A 63 -11.54 -9.18 20.71
N LEU A 64 -10.58 -9.27 19.76
CA LEU A 64 -9.73 -8.13 19.42
C LEU A 64 -10.56 -6.94 18.92
N PRO A 65 -10.25 -5.70 19.39
CA PRO A 65 -11.17 -4.56 19.31
C PRO A 65 -11.42 -4.05 17.88
N ALA A 66 -10.51 -4.30 16.94
CA ALA A 66 -10.64 -3.78 15.58
C ALA A 66 -10.01 -4.70 14.52
N PRO A 67 -10.44 -4.58 13.24
CA PRO A 67 -9.95 -5.39 12.13
C PRO A 67 -8.43 -5.39 11.94
N ASN A 68 -7.75 -4.26 12.22
CA ASN A 68 -6.29 -4.18 12.10
C ASN A 68 -5.59 -5.13 13.09
N TYR A 69 -6.04 -5.23 14.33
CA TYR A 69 -5.46 -6.17 15.30
C TYR A 69 -5.68 -7.63 14.89
N ARG A 70 -6.89 -7.95 14.37
CA ARG A 70 -7.19 -9.28 13.83
C ARG A 70 -6.33 -9.62 12.63
N SER A 71 -6.12 -8.66 11.73
CA SER A 71 -5.20 -8.78 10.60
C SER A 71 -3.76 -9.03 11.06
N ASP A 72 -3.26 -8.22 12.00
CA ASP A 72 -1.90 -8.35 12.54
C ASP A 72 -1.68 -9.70 13.23
N TYR A 73 -2.69 -10.18 13.93
CA TYR A 73 -2.66 -11.47 14.62
C TYR A 73 -2.66 -12.65 13.63
N VAL A 74 -3.47 -12.60 12.59
CA VAL A 74 -3.53 -13.64 11.54
C VAL A 74 -2.26 -13.64 10.70
N ARG A 75 -1.71 -12.48 10.37
CA ARG A 75 -0.50 -12.30 9.56
C ARG A 75 0.66 -13.16 10.04
N SER A 76 1.02 -13.03 11.30
CA SER A 76 2.15 -13.78 11.87
C SER A 76 1.92 -15.29 11.80
N ARG A 77 0.68 -15.73 12.04
CA ARG A 77 0.32 -17.16 12.11
C ARG A 77 0.24 -17.84 10.76
N VAL A 78 -0.29 -17.15 9.73
CA VAL A 78 -0.27 -17.73 8.37
C VAL A 78 1.16 -17.83 7.85
N LEU A 79 2.02 -16.84 8.12
CA LEU A 79 3.43 -16.89 7.76
C LEU A 79 4.17 -17.97 8.55
N GLN A 80 3.87 -18.11 9.84
CA GLN A 80 4.46 -19.17 10.68
C GLN A 80 4.12 -20.57 10.16
N ARG A 81 2.84 -20.80 9.87
CA ARG A 81 2.34 -22.14 9.52
C ARG A 81 2.61 -22.50 8.06
N HIS A 82 2.39 -21.58 7.17
CA HIS A 82 2.38 -21.82 5.74
C HIS A 82 3.52 -21.14 4.98
N GLY A 83 4.14 -20.14 5.58
CA GLY A 83 5.05 -19.27 4.84
C GLY A 83 4.33 -18.50 3.72
N GLY A 84 5.09 -18.09 2.71
CA GLY A 84 4.56 -17.33 1.59
C GLY A 84 4.74 -15.82 1.75
N ILE A 85 3.85 -15.05 1.15
CA ILE A 85 3.94 -13.59 1.16
C ILE A 85 2.67 -13.02 1.80
N TRP A 86 2.82 -12.17 2.80
CA TRP A 86 1.76 -11.31 3.29
C TRP A 86 1.82 -9.95 2.60
N ILE A 87 0.64 -9.43 2.21
CA ILE A 87 0.49 -8.09 1.65
C ILE A 87 -0.79 -7.44 2.18
N ASP A 88 -0.69 -6.20 2.66
CA ASP A 88 -1.87 -5.43 3.09
C ASP A 88 -2.70 -5.02 1.86
N VAL A 89 -4.04 -5.07 2.00
CA VAL A 89 -5.01 -4.84 0.90
C VAL A 89 -4.98 -3.42 0.32
N ASP A 90 -4.43 -2.45 1.05
CA ASP A 90 -4.27 -1.07 0.59
C ASP A 90 -2.96 -0.83 -0.18
N THR A 91 -2.44 -1.86 -0.78
CA THR A 91 -1.17 -1.87 -1.51
C THR A 91 -1.39 -2.05 -3.00
N VAL A 92 -0.82 -1.15 -3.80
CA VAL A 92 -0.76 -1.29 -5.26
C VAL A 92 0.49 -2.10 -5.61
N ALA A 93 0.33 -3.30 -6.17
CA ALA A 93 1.44 -4.08 -6.70
C ALA A 93 1.82 -3.58 -8.10
N LEU A 94 3.12 -3.48 -8.38
CA LEU A 94 3.68 -2.92 -9.62
C LEU A 94 4.63 -3.88 -10.33
N ALA A 95 5.07 -4.94 -9.66
CA ALA A 95 5.99 -5.94 -10.18
C ALA A 95 5.64 -7.34 -9.62
N PRO A 96 6.11 -8.44 -10.25
CA PRO A 96 5.83 -9.79 -9.79
C PRO A 96 6.25 -10.03 -8.34
N LEU A 97 5.30 -10.49 -7.51
CA LEU A 97 5.53 -10.70 -6.08
C LEU A 97 6.41 -11.92 -5.79
N VAL A 98 6.45 -12.89 -6.72
CA VAL A 98 7.28 -14.11 -6.58
C VAL A 98 8.75 -13.79 -6.29
N GLY A 99 9.27 -12.70 -6.82
CA GLY A 99 10.64 -12.25 -6.57
C GLY A 99 10.95 -11.94 -5.10
N LEU A 100 9.94 -11.84 -4.22
CA LEU A 100 10.17 -11.74 -2.77
C LEU A 100 10.60 -13.08 -2.18
N LEU A 101 10.05 -14.19 -2.68
CA LEU A 101 10.45 -15.53 -2.22
C LEU A 101 11.88 -15.87 -2.67
N GLU A 102 12.29 -15.36 -3.83
CA GLU A 102 13.67 -15.51 -4.32
C GLU A 102 14.68 -14.73 -3.48
N GLN A 103 14.22 -13.75 -2.71
CA GLN A 103 15.06 -12.97 -1.80
C GLN A 103 15.17 -13.57 -0.39
N LEU A 104 14.43 -14.64 -0.11
CA LEU A 104 14.59 -15.39 1.13
C LEU A 104 16.00 -16.00 1.14
N ASP A 105 16.82 -15.56 2.08
CA ASP A 105 18.15 -16.07 2.36
C ASP A 105 18.10 -16.99 3.59
N ASP A 106 19.24 -17.25 4.19
CA ASP A 106 19.37 -18.09 5.39
C ASP A 106 18.53 -17.56 6.57
N THR A 107 18.12 -16.30 6.56
CA THR A 107 17.22 -15.75 7.57
C THR A 107 15.78 -16.25 7.43
N GLY A 108 15.41 -16.66 6.21
CA GLY A 108 14.07 -17.11 5.87
C GLY A 108 12.98 -16.06 5.99
N VAL A 109 13.31 -14.77 6.18
CA VAL A 109 12.34 -13.67 6.33
C VAL A 109 12.81 -12.41 5.60
N VAL A 110 11.93 -11.88 4.73
CA VAL A 110 12.12 -10.60 4.05
C VAL A 110 10.90 -9.73 4.31
N CYS A 111 11.09 -8.58 4.93
CA CYS A 111 9.96 -7.71 5.30
C CYS A 111 10.23 -6.25 4.99
N PHE A 112 9.16 -5.49 4.77
CA PHE A 112 9.23 -4.05 4.71
C PHE A 112 9.66 -3.48 6.05
N GLY A 113 10.74 -2.73 6.04
CA GLY A 113 11.28 -2.13 7.26
C GLY A 113 12.47 -1.21 6.99
N ARG A 114 13.00 -0.65 8.06
CA ARG A 114 14.23 0.16 8.02
C ARG A 114 15.33 -0.61 8.74
N GLU A 115 16.56 -0.46 8.27
CA GLU A 115 17.78 -1.07 8.82
C GLU A 115 17.97 -0.85 10.33
N LEU A 116 17.34 0.15 10.93
CA LEU A 116 17.36 0.43 12.36
C LEU A 116 16.26 -0.30 13.16
N GLY A 117 15.73 -1.42 12.64
CA GLY A 117 14.81 -2.28 13.38
C GLY A 117 13.34 -1.86 13.35
N ARG A 118 12.93 -0.95 12.47
CA ARG A 118 11.51 -0.65 12.25
C ARG A 118 10.94 -1.62 11.23
N PHE A 119 10.31 -2.65 11.72
CA PHE A 119 9.61 -3.65 10.97
C PHE A 119 8.16 -3.20 10.72
N PHE A 120 7.74 -3.20 9.45
CA PHE A 120 6.37 -2.92 9.05
C PHE A 120 5.82 -4.16 8.35
N GLY A 121 5.01 -4.93 9.03
CA GLY A 121 4.50 -6.20 8.51
C GLY A 121 3.57 -6.12 7.29
N GLY A 122 3.30 -4.94 6.72
CA GLY A 122 2.37 -4.75 5.61
C GLY A 122 2.81 -5.38 4.28
N LEU A 123 4.10 -5.68 4.12
CA LEU A 123 4.64 -6.56 3.08
C LEU A 123 5.75 -7.39 3.71
N CYS A 124 5.55 -8.71 3.74
CA CYS A 124 6.49 -9.66 4.34
C CYS A 124 6.45 -10.99 3.61
N ALA A 125 7.61 -11.53 3.25
CA ALA A 125 7.74 -12.91 2.81
C ALA A 125 8.48 -13.73 3.87
N ALA A 126 8.03 -14.95 4.13
CA ALA A 126 8.68 -15.83 5.08
C ALA A 126 8.63 -17.30 4.62
N ALA A 127 9.67 -18.04 4.96
CA ALA A 127 9.61 -19.50 4.99
C ALA A 127 8.83 -19.93 6.26
N PRO A 128 8.06 -21.02 6.22
CA PRO A 128 7.30 -21.47 7.37
C PRO A 128 8.23 -21.91 8.51
N GLY A 129 7.81 -21.68 9.77
CA GLY A 129 8.53 -22.13 10.96
C GLY A 129 9.91 -21.48 11.17
N THR A 130 10.13 -20.27 10.64
CA THR A 130 11.37 -19.54 10.95
C THR A 130 11.34 -18.99 12.36
N ALA A 131 12.51 -18.93 13.02
CA ALA A 131 12.62 -18.43 14.39
C ALA A 131 12.01 -17.02 14.55
N PHE A 132 12.06 -16.19 13.51
CA PHE A 132 11.49 -14.85 13.53
C PHE A 132 9.96 -14.90 13.62
N VAL A 133 9.28 -15.62 12.71
CA VAL A 133 7.80 -15.66 12.71
C VAL A 133 7.24 -16.45 13.88
N ASP A 134 7.94 -17.48 14.36
CA ASP A 134 7.60 -18.22 15.58
C ASP A 134 7.60 -17.29 16.80
N ARG A 135 8.67 -16.53 16.93
CA ARG A 135 8.82 -15.60 18.04
C ARG A 135 7.82 -14.44 17.92
N TRP A 136 7.54 -13.96 16.70
CA TRP A 136 6.54 -12.92 16.46
C TRP A 136 5.16 -13.36 16.94
N ALA A 137 4.70 -14.53 16.53
CA ALA A 137 3.43 -15.08 17.00
C ALA A 137 3.39 -15.24 18.53
N ALA A 138 4.44 -15.80 19.13
CA ALA A 138 4.53 -15.97 20.57
C ALA A 138 4.59 -14.63 21.34
N ASP A 139 5.25 -13.60 20.80
CA ASP A 139 5.31 -12.29 21.43
C ASP A 139 3.95 -11.55 21.37
N GLN A 140 3.15 -11.77 20.32
CA GLN A 140 1.77 -11.30 20.26
C GLN A 140 0.92 -11.93 21.37
N ASP A 141 1.03 -13.24 21.59
CA ASP A 141 0.29 -13.90 22.67
C ASP A 141 0.70 -13.36 24.03
N ARG A 142 2.00 -13.20 24.28
CA ARG A 142 2.49 -12.58 25.51
C ARG A 142 2.03 -11.13 25.69
N MET A 143 1.93 -10.36 24.61
CA MET A 143 1.39 -9.00 24.64
C MET A 143 -0.07 -9.01 25.09
N LEU A 144 -0.90 -9.87 24.51
CA LEU A 144 -2.32 -9.99 24.86
C LEU A 144 -2.53 -10.50 26.29
N GLU A 145 -1.69 -11.42 26.78
CA GLU A 145 -1.74 -11.92 28.17
C GLU A 145 -1.43 -10.85 29.21
N ARG A 146 -0.57 -9.88 28.87
CA ARG A 146 -0.19 -8.78 29.78
C ARG A 146 -1.26 -7.68 29.85
N HIS A 147 -2.10 -7.53 28.83
CA HIS A 147 -3.12 -6.50 28.79
C HIS A 147 -4.45 -7.09 29.26
N ARG A 148 -4.97 -6.55 30.37
CA ARG A 148 -6.27 -6.98 30.93
C ARG A 148 -7.46 -6.47 30.08
N ASP A 149 -7.32 -5.30 29.49
CA ASP A 149 -8.32 -4.69 28.61
C ASP A 149 -7.68 -4.44 27.24
N TRP A 150 -8.21 -5.10 26.24
CA TRP A 150 -7.71 -4.98 24.87
C TRP A 150 -8.29 -3.77 24.13
N ALA A 151 -9.34 -3.10 24.69
CA ALA A 151 -9.84 -1.86 24.13
C ALA A 151 -8.79 -0.74 24.16
N ASP A 152 -7.86 -0.80 25.10
CA ASP A 152 -6.79 0.20 25.29
C ASP A 152 -5.47 -0.19 24.59
N LEU A 153 -5.45 -1.24 23.76
CA LEU A 153 -4.25 -1.61 23.02
C LEU A 153 -3.81 -0.47 22.09
N PRO A 154 -2.52 -0.09 22.13
CA PRO A 154 -1.97 0.84 21.14
C PRO A 154 -2.18 0.34 19.71
N TYR A 155 -2.45 1.24 18.75
CA TYR A 155 -2.73 0.89 17.35
C TYR A 155 -1.73 -0.09 16.73
N ALA A 156 -0.46 -0.01 17.07
CA ALA A 156 0.61 -0.84 16.53
C ALA A 156 1.01 -2.01 17.45
N ALA A 157 0.27 -2.26 18.54
CA ALA A 157 0.65 -3.22 19.59
C ALA A 157 0.98 -4.62 19.06
N LEU A 158 0.14 -5.18 18.19
CA LEU A 158 0.33 -6.53 17.64
C LEU A 158 1.21 -6.56 16.36
N ALA A 159 1.63 -5.40 15.87
CA ALA A 159 2.51 -5.27 14.72
C ALA A 159 3.89 -4.73 15.14
N GLN A 160 4.10 -3.42 15.01
CA GLN A 160 5.40 -2.78 15.19
C GLN A 160 5.94 -2.90 16.62
N ASP A 161 5.08 -2.78 17.65
CA ASP A 161 5.56 -2.78 19.03
C ASP A 161 6.10 -4.16 19.44
N VAL A 162 5.43 -5.23 18.99
CA VAL A 162 5.90 -6.60 19.22
C VAL A 162 7.18 -6.86 18.43
N THR A 163 7.25 -6.46 17.16
CA THR A 163 8.36 -6.78 16.28
C THR A 163 9.59 -5.88 16.46
N TRP A 164 9.45 -4.74 17.14
CA TRP A 164 10.55 -3.83 17.38
C TRP A 164 11.74 -4.44 18.11
N ALA A 165 11.48 -5.13 19.23
CA ALA A 165 12.53 -5.81 19.98
C ALA A 165 13.04 -7.02 19.22
N LEU A 166 12.13 -7.75 18.57
CA LEU A 166 12.41 -8.96 17.80
C LEU A 166 13.35 -8.69 16.63
N ALA A 167 13.09 -7.63 15.85
CA ALA A 167 13.90 -7.24 14.70
C ALA A 167 15.35 -6.86 15.05
N ARG A 168 15.65 -6.66 16.33
CA ARG A 168 17.00 -6.38 16.84
C ARG A 168 17.71 -7.64 17.37
N GLN A 169 16.95 -8.70 17.64
CA GLN A 169 17.44 -9.93 18.27
C GLN A 169 17.59 -11.08 17.27
N LEU A 170 16.75 -11.11 16.25
CA LEU A 170 16.74 -12.17 15.26
C LEU A 170 17.04 -11.63 13.86
N PRO A 171 17.73 -12.42 13.04
CA PRO A 171 18.05 -12.02 11.68
C PRO A 171 16.80 -11.96 10.80
N TRP A 172 16.72 -10.97 9.95
CA TRP A 172 15.72 -10.76 8.90
C TRP A 172 16.28 -9.83 7.84
N LYS A 173 15.75 -9.88 6.64
CA LYS A 173 16.15 -9.01 5.54
C LYS A 173 15.16 -7.86 5.37
N ALA A 174 15.66 -6.64 5.40
CA ALA A 174 14.84 -5.45 5.22
C ALA A 174 14.60 -5.15 3.73
N LEU A 175 13.34 -4.93 3.35
CA LEU A 175 12.97 -4.28 2.09
C LEU A 175 12.96 -2.77 2.33
N PRO A 176 13.75 -2.01 1.59
CA PRO A 176 13.84 -0.56 1.78
C PRO A 176 12.54 0.15 1.41
N MET A 177 12.32 1.33 2.01
CA MET A 177 11.07 2.09 1.87
C MET A 177 10.73 2.44 0.43
N GLU A 178 11.73 2.80 -0.36
CA GLU A 178 11.60 3.14 -1.79
C GLU A 178 11.14 1.97 -2.65
N LYS A 179 11.30 0.73 -2.19
CA LYS A 179 10.83 -0.47 -2.88
C LYS A 179 9.38 -0.82 -2.55
N VAL A 180 8.88 -0.38 -1.41
CA VAL A 180 7.55 -0.80 -0.89
C VAL A 180 6.60 0.36 -0.74
N ALA A 181 7.05 1.47 -0.17
CA ALA A 181 6.23 2.63 0.16
C ALA A 181 6.96 3.95 -0.18
N PRO A 182 7.23 4.22 -1.48
CA PRO A 182 7.99 5.39 -1.91
C PRO A 182 7.33 6.72 -1.56
N VAL A 183 6.03 6.71 -1.21
CA VAL A 183 5.32 7.84 -0.61
C VAL A 183 5.05 7.50 0.85
N PRO A 184 5.76 8.10 1.82
CA PRO A 184 5.52 7.84 3.24
C PRO A 184 4.16 8.37 3.69
N TRP A 185 3.60 7.78 4.76
CA TRP A 185 2.24 8.10 5.24
C TRP A 185 2.01 9.59 5.52
N TYR A 186 3.00 10.33 6.00
CA TYR A 186 2.90 11.77 6.26
C TYR A 186 2.92 12.64 4.99
N GLN A 187 3.28 12.06 3.83
CA GLN A 187 3.23 12.70 2.52
C GLN A 187 2.00 12.25 1.70
N TRP A 188 0.98 11.67 2.32
CA TRP A 188 -0.21 11.13 1.66
C TRP A 188 -0.88 12.09 0.66
N ARG A 189 -0.75 13.42 0.87
CA ARG A 189 -1.30 14.43 -0.06
C ARG A 189 -0.75 14.30 -1.47
N ARG A 190 0.46 13.77 -1.66
CA ARG A 190 1.06 13.52 -2.96
C ARG A 190 0.19 12.60 -3.83
N PHE A 191 -0.53 11.65 -3.24
CA PHE A 191 -1.43 10.77 -3.97
C PHE A 191 -2.57 11.49 -4.70
N PHE A 192 -2.94 12.69 -4.28
CA PHE A 192 -3.96 13.52 -4.93
C PHE A 192 -3.38 14.52 -5.92
N SER A 193 -2.07 14.61 -6.04
CA SER A 193 -1.41 15.47 -7.01
C SER A 193 -1.72 15.01 -8.44
N ARG A 194 -2.04 15.98 -9.29
CA ARG A 194 -2.16 15.78 -10.74
C ARG A 194 -0.83 16.05 -11.46
N LEU A 195 0.10 16.70 -10.80
CA LEU A 195 1.41 17.12 -11.33
C LEU A 195 2.56 16.22 -10.93
N GLU A 196 2.37 15.37 -9.91
CA GLU A 196 3.38 14.41 -9.48
C GLU A 196 3.67 13.43 -10.62
N SER A 197 4.94 13.19 -10.91
CA SER A 197 5.35 12.27 -11.98
C SER A 197 5.37 10.83 -11.48
N PRO A 198 4.55 9.91 -12.02
CA PRO A 198 4.68 8.49 -11.70
C PRO A 198 6.06 7.97 -12.06
N ARG A 199 6.61 8.34 -13.21
CA ARG A 199 7.94 7.91 -13.65
C ARG A 199 9.04 8.23 -12.63
N ARG A 200 9.02 9.46 -12.07
CA ARG A 200 10.00 9.86 -11.06
C ARG A 200 9.80 9.11 -9.75
N LEU A 201 8.56 8.89 -9.35
CA LEU A 201 8.24 8.13 -8.15
C LEU A 201 8.65 6.66 -8.28
N LEU A 202 8.50 6.09 -9.49
CA LEU A 202 8.79 4.69 -9.79
C LEU A 202 10.24 4.45 -10.22
N ALA A 203 11.12 5.40 -10.05
CA ALA A 203 12.57 5.24 -10.23
C ALA A 203 13.28 5.32 -8.84
N PRO A 204 13.89 4.27 -8.35
CA PRO A 204 14.17 2.98 -8.94
C PRO A 204 13.01 1.99 -8.72
N ALA A 205 12.46 1.45 -9.77
CA ALA A 205 11.35 0.50 -9.86
C ALA A 205 10.91 -0.13 -8.52
N PRO A 206 9.92 0.44 -7.80
CA PRO A 206 9.40 -0.16 -6.59
C PRO A 206 8.59 -1.41 -6.93
N LEU A 207 8.55 -2.33 -5.97
CA LEU A 207 7.73 -3.53 -6.06
C LEU A 207 6.25 -3.19 -5.83
N THR A 208 6.02 -2.28 -4.90
CA THR A 208 4.67 -1.89 -4.48
C THR A 208 4.59 -0.41 -4.10
N VAL A 209 3.36 0.09 -3.94
CA VAL A 209 3.07 1.38 -3.32
C VAL A 209 1.96 1.22 -2.29
N VAL A 210 2.26 1.46 -1.02
CA VAL A 210 1.27 1.44 0.06
C VAL A 210 0.45 2.72 0.04
N LEU A 211 -0.87 2.61 0.08
CA LEU A 211 -1.79 3.77 0.06
C LEU A 211 -2.16 4.29 1.45
N TRP A 212 -1.74 3.62 2.53
CA TRP A 212 -1.98 4.04 3.91
C TRP A 212 -3.46 4.23 4.23
N ASN A 213 -4.24 3.15 4.20
CA ASN A 213 -5.71 3.14 4.37
C ASN A 213 -6.21 4.03 5.52
N ALA A 214 -5.51 4.05 6.66
CA ALA A 214 -5.90 4.85 7.81
C ALA A 214 -6.06 6.36 7.49
N VAL A 215 -5.24 6.89 6.58
CA VAL A 215 -5.30 8.31 6.18
C VAL A 215 -5.99 8.56 4.84
N MET A 216 -5.99 7.55 3.94
CA MET A 216 -6.55 7.69 2.59
C MET A 216 -8.04 7.35 2.53
N ALA A 217 -8.53 6.43 3.38
CA ALA A 217 -9.91 5.95 3.33
C ALA A 217 -10.97 7.04 3.33
N PRO A 218 -10.93 8.09 4.19
CA PRO A 218 -11.96 9.12 4.19
C PRO A 218 -12.12 9.85 2.85
N ARG A 219 -11.08 9.84 2.00
CA ARG A 219 -11.02 10.54 0.72
C ARG A 219 -11.28 9.64 -0.47
N LEU A 220 -10.87 8.39 -0.39
CA LEU A 220 -10.98 7.45 -1.52
C LEU A 220 -12.26 6.60 -1.46
N ARG A 221 -12.82 6.34 -0.27
CA ARG A 221 -14.06 5.57 -0.12
C ARG A 221 -15.25 6.13 -0.91
N PRO A 222 -15.46 7.47 -0.99
CA PRO A 222 -16.58 8.01 -1.74
C PRO A 222 -16.44 7.87 -3.27
N LEU A 223 -15.25 7.58 -3.76
CA LEU A 223 -14.97 7.50 -5.20
C LEU A 223 -15.32 6.13 -5.74
N GLY A 224 -16.12 6.12 -6.81
CA GLY A 224 -16.42 4.92 -7.56
C GLY A 224 -15.22 4.44 -8.38
N ARG A 225 -15.25 3.19 -8.85
CA ARG A 225 -14.20 2.59 -9.69
C ARG A 225 -13.89 3.45 -10.93
N GLN A 226 -14.93 3.91 -11.63
CA GLN A 226 -14.73 4.71 -12.84
C GLN A 226 -14.14 6.08 -12.54
N ASP A 227 -14.54 6.72 -11.43
CA ASP A 227 -14.00 8.00 -10.99
C ASP A 227 -12.50 7.88 -10.70
N LEU A 228 -12.12 6.82 -10.00
CA LEU A 228 -10.72 6.51 -9.71
C LEU A 228 -9.92 6.30 -11.00
N LEU A 229 -10.38 5.40 -11.89
CA LEU A 229 -9.63 5.04 -13.09
C LEU A 229 -9.56 6.18 -14.14
N ARG A 230 -10.52 7.11 -14.15
CA ARG A 230 -10.51 8.30 -15.04
C ARG A 230 -9.75 9.49 -14.46
N SER A 231 -9.46 9.46 -13.16
CA SER A 231 -8.80 10.58 -12.50
C SER A 231 -7.34 10.73 -12.94
N HIS A 232 -6.86 11.98 -12.93
CA HIS A 232 -5.45 12.32 -13.13
C HIS A 232 -4.65 12.40 -11.81
N MET A 233 -5.26 12.06 -10.68
CA MET A 233 -4.54 11.96 -9.41
C MET A 233 -3.44 10.89 -9.49
N LEU A 234 -2.34 11.09 -8.77
CA LEU A 234 -1.22 10.14 -8.74
C LEU A 234 -1.70 8.73 -8.37
N VAL A 235 -2.58 8.60 -7.36
CA VAL A 235 -3.12 7.28 -6.95
C VAL A 235 -3.82 6.58 -8.11
N ALA A 236 -4.62 7.28 -8.90
CA ALA A 236 -5.33 6.70 -10.04
C ALA A 236 -4.36 6.23 -11.14
N ARG A 237 -3.32 7.02 -11.40
CA ARG A 237 -2.27 6.68 -12.37
C ARG A 237 -1.48 5.46 -11.92
N LEU A 238 -1.13 5.37 -10.61
CA LEU A 238 -0.47 4.20 -10.04
C LEU A 238 -1.33 2.94 -10.14
N LEU A 239 -2.64 3.05 -9.89
CA LEU A 239 -3.58 1.94 -10.07
C LEU A 239 -3.62 1.47 -11.53
N ARG A 240 -3.70 2.38 -12.51
CA ARG A 240 -3.66 2.01 -13.94
C ARG A 240 -2.35 1.32 -14.32
N ILE A 241 -1.22 1.79 -13.81
CA ILE A 241 0.09 1.14 -14.04
C ILE A 241 0.09 -0.27 -13.44
N GLY A 242 -0.34 -0.42 -12.17
CA GLY A 242 -0.41 -1.73 -11.50
C GLY A 242 -1.37 -2.70 -12.20
N LEU A 243 -2.47 -2.21 -12.77
CA LEU A 243 -3.40 -2.99 -13.59
C LEU A 243 -2.86 -3.29 -15.01
N GLY A 244 -1.73 -2.70 -15.40
CA GLY A 244 -1.16 -2.85 -16.75
C GLY A 244 -1.99 -2.16 -17.85
N SER A 245 -2.86 -1.21 -17.49
CA SER A 245 -3.66 -0.43 -18.43
C SER A 245 -2.96 0.84 -18.91
N SER A 246 -1.81 1.17 -18.34
CA SER A 246 -0.89 2.20 -18.81
C SER A 246 0.54 1.93 -18.31
N THR A 247 1.51 2.66 -18.87
CA THR A 247 2.92 2.64 -18.44
C THR A 247 3.26 3.92 -17.68
N PRO A 248 4.37 3.97 -16.91
CA PRO A 248 4.84 5.18 -16.28
C PRO A 248 5.08 6.33 -17.28
N GLU A 249 5.55 6.01 -18.48
CA GLU A 249 5.78 6.94 -19.58
C GLU A 249 4.45 7.48 -20.14
N GLY A 250 3.47 6.60 -20.38
CA GLY A 250 2.14 7.01 -20.87
C GLY A 250 1.40 7.92 -19.89
N GLU A 251 1.56 7.69 -18.58
CA GLU A 251 1.02 8.59 -17.55
C GLU A 251 1.78 9.92 -17.46
N GLU A 252 3.05 9.95 -17.82
CA GLU A 252 3.83 11.19 -17.91
C GLU A 252 3.45 12.04 -19.12
N ASP A 253 3.11 11.42 -20.25
CA ASP A 253 2.65 12.15 -21.46
C ASP A 253 1.38 12.96 -21.18
N VAL A 254 0.46 12.44 -20.39
CA VAL A 254 -0.73 13.18 -19.93
C VAL A 254 -0.34 14.43 -19.16
N ARG A 255 0.70 14.35 -18.30
CA ARG A 255 1.22 15.51 -17.58
C ARG A 255 1.79 16.57 -18.53
N THR A 256 2.59 16.13 -19.49
CA THR A 256 3.19 17.01 -20.51
C THR A 256 2.09 17.74 -21.31
N ALA A 257 1.05 17.02 -21.70
CA ALA A 257 -0.10 17.62 -22.38
C ALA A 257 -0.86 18.63 -21.50
N LEU A 258 -1.05 18.33 -20.21
CA LEU A 258 -1.68 19.25 -19.26
C LEU A 258 -0.84 20.50 -19.00
N HIS A 259 0.49 20.38 -18.93
CA HIS A 259 1.41 21.52 -18.83
C HIS A 259 1.34 22.38 -20.08
N ALA A 260 1.42 21.79 -21.26
CA ALA A 260 1.32 22.51 -22.52
C ALA A 260 -0.01 23.26 -22.65
N LEU A 261 -1.14 22.63 -22.23
CA LEU A 261 -2.45 23.29 -22.19
C LEU A 261 -2.51 24.44 -21.17
N ALA A 262 -1.86 24.30 -20.03
CA ALA A 262 -1.79 25.37 -19.02
C ALA A 262 -0.97 26.56 -19.57
N GLU A 263 0.18 26.31 -20.16
CA GLU A 263 1.03 27.34 -20.78
C GLU A 263 0.30 28.06 -21.93
N LEU A 264 -0.43 27.32 -22.78
CA LEU A 264 -1.26 27.91 -23.83
C LEU A 264 -2.36 28.82 -23.25
N ARG A 265 -2.98 28.46 -22.13
CA ARG A 265 -3.99 29.32 -21.47
C ARG A 265 -3.38 30.55 -20.85
N PHE A 266 -2.18 30.45 -20.26
CA PHE A 266 -1.46 31.60 -19.71
C PHE A 266 -0.97 32.53 -20.83
N SER A 267 -0.43 31.99 -21.91
CA SER A 267 0.04 32.79 -23.04
C SER A 267 -1.13 33.55 -23.75
N ARG A 268 -2.29 32.91 -23.92
CA ARG A 268 -3.49 33.58 -24.48
C ARG A 268 -4.02 34.67 -23.55
N ARG A 269 -3.97 34.50 -22.21
CA ARG A 269 -4.32 35.59 -21.29
C ARG A 269 -3.31 36.72 -21.34
N GLY A 270 -2.02 36.41 -21.43
CA GLY A 270 -0.95 37.42 -21.60
C GLY A 270 -1.11 38.21 -22.86
N GLN A 271 -1.37 37.56 -24.00
CA GLN A 271 -1.61 38.23 -25.26
C GLN A 271 -2.89 39.09 -25.24
N GLY A 272 -3.94 38.66 -24.53
CA GLY A 272 -5.16 39.45 -24.33
C GLY A 272 -4.90 40.73 -23.54
N VAL A 273 -4.08 40.66 -22.49
CA VAL A 273 -3.69 41.81 -21.66
C VAL A 273 -2.79 42.77 -22.45
N GLU A 274 -1.80 42.27 -23.19
CA GLU A 274 -0.93 43.07 -24.03
C GLU A 274 -1.71 43.78 -25.14
N ALA A 275 -2.67 43.07 -25.78
CA ALA A 275 -3.55 43.63 -26.78
C ALA A 275 -4.51 44.71 -26.23
N ALA A 276 -4.93 44.54 -24.95
CA ALA A 276 -5.74 45.55 -24.26
C ALA A 276 -4.91 46.78 -23.87
N LEU A 277 -3.67 46.58 -23.39
CA LEU A 277 -2.76 47.68 -23.07
C LEU A 277 -2.35 48.49 -24.33
N ARG A 278 -2.10 47.83 -25.46
CA ARG A 278 -1.82 48.51 -26.76
C ARG A 278 -3.02 49.27 -27.28
N ARG A 279 -4.24 48.84 -27.04
CA ARG A 279 -5.48 49.59 -27.43
C ARG A 279 -5.77 50.74 -26.48
N GLY A 280 -5.43 50.63 -25.19
CA GLY A 280 -5.58 51.73 -24.23
C GLY A 280 -4.59 52.87 -24.47
N GLY A 281 -3.36 52.54 -24.89
CA GLY A 281 -2.32 53.56 -25.21
C GLY A 281 -2.59 54.41 -26.46
N ARG A 282 -3.39 53.92 -27.42
CA ARG A 282 -3.77 54.70 -28.62
C ARG A 282 -4.90 55.71 -28.36
N ARG A 283 -5.71 55.53 -27.31
CA ARG A 283 -6.77 56.51 -26.95
C ARG A 283 -6.30 57.68 -26.10
N ALA A 284 -5.12 57.60 -25.54
CA ALA A 284 -4.52 58.70 -24.76
C ALA A 284 -3.66 59.65 -25.61
N GLY A 285 -3.34 59.27 -26.84
CA GLY A 285 -2.57 60.12 -27.77
C GLY A 285 -3.38 61.05 -28.69
N ASP A 286 -4.69 60.82 -28.83
CA ASP A 286 -5.56 61.63 -29.73
C ASP A 286 -6.35 62.73 -28.99
N ALA A 287 -6.07 62.94 -27.70
CA ALA A 287 -6.73 64.04 -26.92
C ALA A 287 -5.80 65.19 -26.57
N ALA A 288 -4.63 65.27 -27.23
CA ALA A 288 -3.71 66.41 -27.06
C ALA A 288 -3.21 66.85 -28.44
N LEU A 289 -4.07 67.57 -29.16
CA LEU A 289 -3.79 68.58 -30.24
C LEU A 289 -4.95 69.50 -30.31
#